data_2998ae6cd8e9c61b26aec6c98db41d2e
#
_entry.id   2998ae6cd8e9c61b26aec6c98db41d2e
#
_cell.length_a   1.000
_cell.length_b   1.000
_cell.length_c   1.000
_cell.angle_alpha   90.00
_cell.angle_beta   90.00
_cell.angle_gamma   90.00
#
_symmetry.space_group_name_H-M   'P 1'
#
loop_
_entity.id
_entity.type
_entity.pdbx_description
1 polymer ?
#
loop_
_entity_poly.entity_id
_entity_poly.type
_entity_poly.pdbx_seq_one_letter_code
_entity_poly.pdbx_strand_id
1 'polypeptide(L)'
;PIYACTEYDTPAEIADDGTTNTGISTKIHRKVLWINIDGAVGEVVKNSLPADGAIAKMLKNSKYSWTGVSDNRTLSVERNEDPVTWATMLTGVIPEKHSITDESYTANVEYNPNNPNEKVIHYQNIISYISNNDVNMLSLCVTPWAKLNKNMLNNAKTTITSENDVQTRDVVLNHIANEDYTFILADFSGML
;
A
#
# COMPACT_ATOMS: atom_id res chain seq x y z
N PRO A 1 -3.13 16.24 -24.73
CA PRO A 1 -2.25 15.09 -24.91
C PRO A 1 -2.21 14.29 -23.60
N ILE A 2 -2.66 13.05 -23.70
CA ILE A 2 -2.69 12.09 -22.62
C ILE A 2 -1.26 11.55 -22.55
N TYR A 3 -0.50 11.92 -21.55
CA TYR A 3 0.71 11.17 -21.18
C TYR A 3 0.26 10.01 -20.29
N ALA A 4 -0.14 8.95 -20.96
CA ALA A 4 -0.30 7.66 -20.35
C ALA A 4 1.07 7.13 -19.91
N CYS A 5 1.10 6.55 -18.74
CA CYS A 5 2.04 5.58 -18.22
C CYS A 5 3.43 5.59 -18.91
N THR A 6 4.43 6.11 -18.20
CA THR A 6 5.80 5.70 -18.50
C THR A 6 5.83 4.17 -18.53
N GLU A 7 6.22 3.60 -19.67
CA GLU A 7 6.54 2.20 -19.79
C GLU A 7 7.49 1.84 -18.63
N TYR A 8 7.00 1.01 -17.71
CA TYR A 8 7.89 0.41 -16.75
C TYR A 8 8.74 -0.58 -17.54
N ASP A 9 10.04 -0.34 -17.62
CA ASP A 9 10.97 -1.37 -18.03
C ASP A 9 10.63 -2.63 -17.23
N THR A 10 10.23 -3.68 -17.92
CA THR A 10 10.11 -4.99 -17.29
C THR A 10 11.41 -5.23 -16.54
N PRO A 11 11.35 -5.64 -15.26
CA PRO A 11 12.57 -6.02 -14.55
C PRO A 11 13.34 -6.97 -15.45
N ALA A 12 14.65 -6.70 -15.64
CA ALA A 12 15.50 -7.56 -16.44
C ALA A 12 15.21 -9.01 -16.05
N GLU A 13 14.85 -9.86 -17.02
CA GLU A 13 14.76 -11.28 -16.78
C GLU A 13 16.07 -11.67 -16.11
N ILE A 14 15.98 -12.30 -14.95
CA ILE A 14 17.14 -12.90 -14.30
C ILE A 14 17.56 -13.96 -15.32
N ALA A 15 18.67 -13.71 -16.02
CA ALA A 15 19.20 -14.64 -16.97
C ALA A 15 19.36 -15.99 -16.23
N ASP A 16 18.70 -17.00 -16.77
CA ASP A 16 18.91 -18.39 -16.34
C ASP A 16 20.41 -18.64 -16.56
N ASP A 17 21.16 -18.80 -15.48
CA ASP A 17 22.61 -18.99 -15.52
C ASP A 17 23.03 -20.36 -16.09
N GLY A 18 22.06 -21.10 -16.63
CA GLY A 18 22.31 -22.39 -17.29
C GLY A 18 22.79 -23.50 -16.36
N THR A 19 22.75 -23.29 -15.04
CA THR A 19 23.09 -24.33 -14.08
C THR A 19 21.93 -25.31 -13.92
N THR A 20 22.04 -26.38 -14.68
CA THR A 20 21.38 -27.69 -14.57
C THR A 20 20.02 -27.71 -13.87
N ASN A 21 19.03 -27.78 -14.72
CA ASN A 21 17.66 -28.16 -14.41
C ASN A 21 17.58 -29.46 -13.59
N THR A 22 17.59 -29.35 -12.28
CA THR A 22 17.30 -30.48 -11.37
C THR A 22 15.80 -30.66 -11.14
N GLY A 23 14.95 -30.05 -11.95
CA GLY A 23 13.49 -30.18 -11.84
C GLY A 23 12.84 -29.51 -10.64
N ILE A 24 13.61 -28.83 -9.80
CA ILE A 24 13.10 -28.01 -8.70
C ILE A 24 13.04 -26.58 -9.21
N SER A 25 11.88 -26.18 -9.72
CA SER A 25 11.58 -24.76 -9.94
C SER A 25 11.57 -24.08 -8.58
N THR A 26 12.67 -23.47 -8.18
CA THR A 26 12.69 -22.53 -7.06
C THR A 26 11.96 -21.26 -7.52
N LYS A 27 10.64 -21.25 -7.35
CA LYS A 27 9.87 -20.00 -7.48
C LYS A 27 10.45 -19.02 -6.47
N ILE A 28 11.15 -18.00 -6.96
CA ILE A 28 11.58 -16.89 -6.11
C ILE A 28 10.29 -16.17 -5.67
N HIS A 29 9.87 -16.43 -4.44
CA HIS A 29 8.76 -15.71 -3.86
C HIS A 29 9.23 -14.29 -3.52
N ARG A 30 8.78 -13.31 -4.29
CA ARG A 30 9.04 -11.90 -3.98
C ARG A 30 8.23 -11.51 -2.75
N LYS A 31 8.89 -10.85 -1.80
CA LYS A 31 8.24 -10.28 -0.61
C LYS A 31 8.15 -8.77 -0.76
N VAL A 32 7.05 -8.21 -0.28
CA VAL A 32 6.80 -6.76 -0.27
C VAL A 32 6.65 -6.29 1.15
N LEU A 33 7.46 -5.32 1.54
CA LEU A 33 7.29 -4.55 2.77
C LEU A 33 6.87 -3.13 2.38
N TRP A 34 5.63 -2.79 2.67
CA TRP A 34 5.10 -1.46 2.50
C TRP A 34 5.15 -0.74 3.85
N ILE A 35 6.02 0.25 3.96
CA ILE A 35 6.10 1.11 5.13
C ILE A 35 5.40 2.42 4.79
N ASN A 36 4.37 2.76 5.55
CA ASN A 36 3.75 4.07 5.55
C ASN A 36 4.27 4.85 6.77
N ILE A 37 4.60 6.12 6.57
CA ILE A 37 4.99 7.04 7.64
C ILE A 37 4.07 8.24 7.51
N ASP A 38 3.09 8.31 8.41
CA ASP A 38 2.08 9.35 8.39
C ASP A 38 2.68 10.71 8.75
N GLY A 39 2.19 11.78 8.12
CA GLY A 39 2.71 13.13 8.31
C GLY A 39 4.09 13.41 7.68
N ALA A 40 4.72 12.45 7.01
CA ALA A 40 6.03 12.65 6.39
C ALA A 40 5.95 13.53 5.14
N VAL A 41 6.48 14.74 5.21
CA VAL A 41 6.59 15.67 4.08
C VAL A 41 7.88 15.38 3.30
N GLY A 42 7.76 14.99 2.03
CA GLY A 42 8.87 14.52 1.21
C GLY A 42 10.07 15.46 1.16
N GLU A 43 9.86 16.78 1.05
CA GLU A 43 10.94 17.76 1.05
C GLU A 43 11.64 17.87 2.41
N VAL A 44 10.89 17.78 3.51
CA VAL A 44 11.47 17.78 4.86
C VAL A 44 12.30 16.52 5.06
N VAL A 45 11.78 15.36 4.68
CA VAL A 45 12.53 14.10 4.75
C VAL A 45 13.83 14.21 3.93
N LYS A 46 13.75 14.65 2.68
CA LYS A 46 14.92 14.84 1.79
C LYS A 46 16.03 15.68 2.44
N ASN A 47 15.63 16.79 3.06
CA ASN A 47 16.59 17.75 3.65
C ASN A 47 17.14 17.32 5.01
N SER A 48 16.51 16.33 5.65
CA SER A 48 16.85 15.85 6.99
C SER A 48 17.52 14.48 7.00
N LEU A 49 17.73 13.85 5.83
CA LEU A 49 18.29 12.50 5.76
C LEU A 49 19.73 12.45 6.24
N PRO A 50 20.05 11.63 7.25
CA PRO A 50 21.44 11.30 7.58
C PRO A 50 22.11 10.58 6.41
N ALA A 51 23.33 10.98 6.06
CA ALA A 51 24.05 10.42 4.90
C ALA A 51 24.27 8.90 4.98
N ASP A 52 24.35 8.35 6.18
CA ASP A 52 24.52 6.92 6.48
C ASP A 52 23.22 6.22 6.94
N GLY A 53 22.11 6.95 6.94
CA GLY A 53 20.80 6.45 7.34
C GLY A 53 20.25 5.36 6.42
N ALA A 54 19.24 4.62 6.91
CA ALA A 54 18.61 3.54 6.17
C ALA A 54 18.00 4.02 4.85
N ILE A 55 17.26 5.15 4.87
CA ILE A 55 16.65 5.72 3.67
C ILE A 55 17.72 6.12 2.67
N ALA A 56 18.80 6.80 3.10
CA ALA A 56 19.89 7.20 2.23
C ALA A 56 20.59 5.99 1.57
N LYS A 57 20.68 4.86 2.26
CA LYS A 57 21.18 3.60 1.69
C LYS A 57 20.21 3.00 0.67
N MET A 58 18.91 3.02 0.96
CA MET A 58 17.86 2.52 0.07
C MET A 58 17.79 3.34 -1.23
N LEU A 59 17.94 4.65 -1.18
CA LEU A 59 17.90 5.53 -2.35
C LEU A 59 18.92 5.17 -3.43
N LYS A 60 20.04 4.56 -3.07
CA LYS A 60 21.10 4.16 -4.02
C LYS A 60 20.62 3.12 -5.05
N ASN A 61 19.64 2.31 -4.68
CA ASN A 61 19.13 1.18 -5.48
C ASN A 61 17.60 1.21 -5.64
N SER A 62 16.98 2.40 -5.53
CA SER A 62 15.52 2.52 -5.61
C SER A 62 15.09 3.62 -6.56
N LYS A 63 13.84 3.53 -7.03
CA LYS A 63 13.13 4.64 -7.68
C LYS A 63 12.38 5.40 -6.59
N TYR A 64 12.44 6.73 -6.61
CA TYR A 64 11.80 7.55 -5.60
C TYR A 64 11.31 8.88 -6.16
N SER A 65 10.38 9.51 -5.45
CA SER A 65 9.93 10.88 -5.66
C SER A 65 9.77 11.58 -4.32
N TRP A 66 10.10 12.86 -4.26
CA TRP A 66 9.90 13.71 -3.08
C TRP A 66 8.64 14.57 -3.17
N THR A 67 7.96 14.54 -4.31
CA THR A 67 6.82 15.40 -4.63
C THR A 67 5.55 14.59 -4.92
N GLY A 68 5.50 13.35 -4.45
CA GLY A 68 4.30 12.52 -4.57
C GLY A 68 3.13 13.11 -3.78
N VAL A 69 1.94 13.07 -4.36
CA VAL A 69 0.68 13.45 -3.72
C VAL A 69 -0.39 12.43 -4.06
N SER A 70 -1.36 12.23 -3.19
CA SER A 70 -2.46 11.29 -3.42
C SER A 70 -3.39 11.76 -4.54
N ASP A 71 -3.67 13.05 -4.60
CA ASP A 71 -4.48 13.69 -5.66
C ASP A 71 -4.02 15.14 -5.86
N ASN A 72 -3.64 15.50 -7.08
CA ASN A 72 -3.15 16.83 -7.42
C ASN A 72 -4.17 17.71 -8.15
N ARG A 73 -5.40 17.23 -8.37
CA ARG A 73 -6.37 17.95 -9.23
C ARG A 73 -7.05 19.10 -8.50
N THR A 74 -7.41 18.94 -7.26
CA THR A 74 -7.98 20.00 -6.42
C THR A 74 -7.72 19.65 -4.97
N LEU A 75 -7.01 20.51 -4.27
CA LEU A 75 -6.77 20.36 -2.85
C LEU A 75 -8.01 20.84 -2.08
N SER A 76 -9.11 20.10 -2.13
CA SER A 76 -10.18 20.28 -1.14
C SER A 76 -9.76 19.57 0.15
N VAL A 77 -10.13 20.14 1.28
CA VAL A 77 -9.88 19.53 2.61
C VAL A 77 -10.44 18.11 2.65
N GLU A 78 -11.64 17.92 2.12
CA GLU A 78 -12.35 16.64 2.07
C GLU A 78 -11.60 15.53 1.32
N ARG A 79 -10.79 15.89 0.33
CA ARG A 79 -10.01 14.95 -0.48
C ARG A 79 -8.70 14.52 0.18
N ASN A 80 -8.27 15.26 1.19
CA ASN A 80 -7.03 15.01 1.92
C ASN A 80 -7.28 14.54 3.36
N GLU A 81 -8.52 14.23 3.71
CA GLU A 81 -8.82 13.57 4.97
C GLU A 81 -8.36 12.12 4.95
N ASP A 82 -7.96 11.61 6.11
CA ASP A 82 -7.35 10.30 6.26
C ASP A 82 -8.12 9.16 5.60
N PRO A 83 -9.45 9.02 5.78
CA PRO A 83 -10.18 7.92 5.15
C PRO A 83 -10.10 7.94 3.62
N VAL A 84 -10.16 9.14 3.03
CA VAL A 84 -10.13 9.34 1.57
C VAL A 84 -8.74 9.04 1.02
N THR A 85 -7.69 9.51 1.69
CA THR A 85 -6.30 9.28 1.27
C THR A 85 -5.90 7.82 1.41
N TRP A 86 -6.30 7.15 2.50
CA TRP A 86 -6.12 5.72 2.68
C TRP A 86 -6.82 4.91 1.59
N ALA A 87 -8.09 5.26 1.28
CA ALA A 87 -8.83 4.61 0.21
C ALA A 87 -8.16 4.80 -1.16
N THR A 88 -7.73 6.03 -1.48
CA THR A 88 -6.99 6.33 -2.71
C THR A 88 -5.70 5.51 -2.81
N MET A 89 -4.92 5.46 -1.74
CA MET A 89 -3.65 4.74 -1.70
C MET A 89 -3.85 3.22 -1.85
N LEU A 90 -4.83 2.65 -1.16
CA LEU A 90 -5.06 1.21 -1.16
C LEU A 90 -5.80 0.69 -2.40
N THR A 91 -6.64 1.53 -3.03
CA THR A 91 -7.37 1.13 -4.25
C THR A 91 -6.66 1.54 -5.54
N GLY A 92 -5.73 2.48 -5.47
CA GLY A 92 -5.03 3.02 -6.64
C GLY A 92 -5.92 3.88 -7.54
N VAL A 93 -7.09 4.32 -7.07
CA VAL A 93 -8.00 5.19 -7.83
C VAL A 93 -8.39 6.42 -7.05
N ILE A 94 -8.80 7.44 -7.78
CA ILE A 94 -9.16 8.77 -7.26
C ILE A 94 -10.47 8.73 -6.45
N PRO A 95 -10.70 9.68 -5.54
CA PRO A 95 -11.88 9.72 -4.67
C PRO A 95 -13.22 9.60 -5.40
N GLU A 96 -13.37 10.22 -6.57
CA GLU A 96 -14.60 10.14 -7.35
C GLU A 96 -14.89 8.74 -7.89
N LYS A 97 -13.87 7.89 -7.94
CA LYS A 97 -14.04 6.50 -8.38
C LYS A 97 -14.33 5.57 -7.21
N HIS A 98 -13.55 5.66 -6.13
CA HIS A 98 -13.80 4.77 -5.00
C HIS A 98 -14.97 5.24 -4.12
N SER A 99 -15.36 6.53 -4.15
CA SER A 99 -16.52 7.12 -3.44
C SER A 99 -16.52 6.86 -1.93
N ILE A 100 -15.34 6.67 -1.32
CA ILE A 100 -15.17 6.52 0.12
C ILE A 100 -14.87 7.90 0.69
N THR A 101 -15.64 8.33 1.69
CA THR A 101 -15.57 9.68 2.26
C THR A 101 -15.37 9.70 3.77
N ASP A 102 -15.51 8.55 4.43
CA ASP A 102 -15.41 8.46 5.89
C ASP A 102 -14.80 7.14 6.37
N GLU A 103 -14.61 7.03 7.69
CA GLU A 103 -13.99 5.87 8.34
C GLU A 103 -14.84 4.58 8.31
N SER A 104 -16.03 4.60 7.73
CA SER A 104 -16.74 3.35 7.43
C SER A 104 -16.06 2.59 6.31
N TYR A 105 -15.27 3.29 5.49
CA TYR A 105 -14.63 2.80 4.27
C TYR A 105 -15.62 2.12 3.31
N THR A 106 -16.88 2.54 3.39
CA THR A 106 -17.93 2.09 2.50
C THR A 106 -18.06 3.08 1.35
N ALA A 107 -18.08 2.59 0.13
CA ALA A 107 -18.30 3.44 -1.03
C ALA A 107 -19.71 4.05 -0.97
N ASN A 108 -19.79 5.37 -0.91
CA ASN A 108 -21.05 6.10 -1.04
C ASN A 108 -21.44 6.15 -2.51
N VAL A 109 -22.10 5.11 -2.96
CA VAL A 109 -22.63 5.05 -4.33
C VAL A 109 -24.08 5.44 -4.27
N GLU A 110 -24.39 6.63 -4.74
CA GLU A 110 -25.78 7.02 -4.92
C GLU A 110 -26.42 6.18 -6.03
N TYR A 111 -27.50 5.50 -5.67
CA TYR A 111 -28.37 4.86 -6.67
C TYR A 111 -28.88 5.94 -7.60
N ASN A 112 -28.52 5.84 -8.89
CA ASN A 112 -29.03 6.75 -9.91
C ASN A 112 -30.39 6.25 -10.40
N PRO A 113 -31.52 6.84 -9.95
CA PRO A 113 -32.85 6.39 -10.34
C PRO A 113 -33.13 6.59 -11.83
N ASN A 114 -32.35 7.45 -12.50
CA ASN A 114 -32.49 7.72 -13.94
C ASN A 114 -31.69 6.72 -14.80
N ASN A 115 -30.81 5.94 -14.19
CA ASN A 115 -30.07 4.88 -14.89
C ASN A 115 -29.95 3.62 -14.01
N PRO A 116 -31.05 2.84 -13.88
CA PRO A 116 -31.10 1.64 -13.03
C PRO A 116 -30.15 0.52 -13.49
N ASN A 117 -29.57 0.65 -14.68
CA ASN A 117 -28.59 -0.31 -15.23
C ASN A 117 -27.15 0.15 -15.01
N GLU A 118 -26.92 1.27 -14.37
CA GLU A 118 -25.59 1.74 -14.02
C GLU A 118 -24.96 0.78 -13.01
N LYS A 119 -23.92 0.08 -13.47
CA LYS A 119 -23.18 -0.83 -12.58
C LYS A 119 -22.35 -0.01 -11.62
N VAL A 120 -22.66 -0.16 -10.34
CA VAL A 120 -21.78 0.32 -9.28
C VAL A 120 -20.47 -0.45 -9.36
N ILE A 121 -19.40 0.24 -9.67
CA ILE A 121 -18.06 -0.36 -9.70
C ILE A 121 -17.45 -0.21 -8.32
N HIS A 122 -17.29 -1.33 -7.63
CA HIS A 122 -16.52 -1.37 -6.38
C HIS A 122 -15.05 -1.58 -6.71
N TYR A 123 -14.22 -0.61 -6.35
CA TYR A 123 -12.77 -0.71 -6.51
C TYR A 123 -12.19 -1.50 -5.36
N GLN A 124 -11.65 -2.65 -5.70
CA GLN A 124 -11.01 -3.54 -4.74
C GLN A 124 -9.68 -2.94 -4.25
N ASN A 125 -9.45 -2.96 -2.95
CA ASN A 125 -8.15 -2.57 -2.41
C ASN A 125 -7.09 -3.66 -2.64
N ILE A 126 -5.82 -3.30 -2.52
CA ILE A 126 -4.69 -4.21 -2.78
C ILE A 126 -4.72 -5.46 -1.90
N ILE A 127 -5.16 -5.34 -0.65
CA ILE A 127 -5.23 -6.49 0.28
C ILE A 127 -6.29 -7.49 -0.19
N SER A 128 -7.48 -6.99 -0.52
CA SER A 128 -8.54 -7.82 -1.07
C SER A 128 -8.15 -8.43 -2.41
N TYR A 129 -7.43 -7.67 -3.25
CA TYR A 129 -6.92 -8.18 -4.52
C TYR A 129 -5.95 -9.36 -4.30
N ILE A 130 -5.00 -9.21 -3.39
CA ILE A 130 -4.04 -10.28 -3.04
C ILE A 130 -4.79 -11.51 -2.55
N SER A 131 -5.67 -11.36 -1.56
CA SER A 131 -6.42 -12.47 -0.95
C SER A 131 -7.29 -13.24 -1.95
N ASN A 132 -7.86 -12.54 -2.94
CA ASN A 132 -8.76 -13.14 -3.91
C ASN A 132 -8.05 -13.81 -5.09
N ASN A 133 -6.81 -13.41 -5.38
CA ASN A 133 -6.08 -13.90 -6.56
C ASN A 133 -5.04 -14.96 -6.23
N ASP A 134 -4.48 -14.97 -5.02
CA ASP A 134 -3.52 -16.00 -4.61
C ASP A 134 -3.67 -16.32 -3.12
N VAL A 135 -4.30 -17.44 -2.82
CA VAL A 135 -4.53 -17.94 -1.45
C VAL A 135 -3.23 -18.28 -0.70
N ASN A 136 -2.13 -18.44 -1.43
CA ASN A 136 -0.82 -18.73 -0.84
C ASN A 136 -0.06 -17.46 -0.46
N MET A 137 -0.50 -16.30 -0.92
CA MET A 137 0.09 -15.02 -0.55
C MET A 137 -0.43 -14.59 0.82
N LEU A 138 0.39 -14.76 1.84
CA LEU A 138 0.07 -14.32 3.19
C LEU A 138 0.33 -12.82 3.33
N SER A 139 -0.68 -12.09 3.82
CA SER A 139 -0.59 -10.65 4.08
C SER A 139 -0.73 -10.33 5.56
N LEU A 140 0.13 -9.42 6.05
CA LEU A 140 0.09 -8.86 7.39
C LEU A 140 -0.13 -7.34 7.27
N CYS A 141 -1.08 -6.81 8.04
CA CYS A 141 -1.29 -5.37 8.18
C CYS A 141 -1.15 -4.99 9.65
N VAL A 142 -0.27 -4.04 9.95
CA VAL A 142 -0.05 -3.50 11.30
C VAL A 142 -0.21 -2.01 11.24
N THR A 143 -1.26 -1.49 11.82
CA THR A 143 -1.56 -0.04 11.87
C THR A 143 -2.18 0.34 13.22
N PRO A 144 -2.06 1.60 13.67
CA PRO A 144 -2.75 2.07 14.88
C PRO A 144 -4.25 2.33 14.64
N TRP A 145 -4.72 2.30 13.39
CA TRP A 145 -6.06 2.71 12.98
C TRP A 145 -7.04 1.54 13.02
N ALA A 146 -7.71 1.34 14.17
CA ALA A 146 -8.64 0.21 14.36
C ALA A 146 -9.78 0.16 13.33
N LYS A 147 -10.31 1.32 12.90
CA LYS A 147 -11.38 1.37 11.90
C LYS A 147 -10.88 1.01 10.49
N LEU A 148 -9.69 1.47 10.12
CA LEU A 148 -9.03 1.07 8.88
C LEU A 148 -8.80 -0.44 8.85
N ASN A 149 -8.24 -0.98 9.92
CA ASN A 149 -8.00 -2.41 10.07
C ASN A 149 -9.27 -3.24 9.92
N LYS A 150 -10.34 -2.81 10.61
CA LYS A 150 -11.62 -3.52 10.61
C LYS A 150 -12.37 -3.43 9.28
N ASN A 151 -12.38 -2.25 8.65
CA ASN A 151 -13.30 -1.96 7.56
C ASN A 151 -12.65 -2.07 6.18
N MET A 152 -11.33 -1.93 6.08
CA MET A 152 -10.63 -1.94 4.80
C MET A 152 -9.52 -2.99 4.68
N LEU A 153 -8.84 -3.31 5.77
CA LEU A 153 -7.73 -4.27 5.78
C LEU A 153 -8.13 -5.67 6.30
N ASN A 154 -9.39 -5.91 6.55
CA ASN A 154 -9.94 -7.13 7.14
C ASN A 154 -9.76 -8.39 6.29
N ASN A 155 -9.44 -8.26 5.02
CA ASN A 155 -9.11 -9.37 4.13
C ASN A 155 -7.64 -9.80 4.18
N ALA A 156 -6.80 -9.10 4.96
CA ALA A 156 -5.46 -9.59 5.25
C ALA A 156 -5.51 -10.89 6.03
N LYS A 157 -4.51 -11.76 5.84
CA LYS A 157 -4.38 -12.99 6.63
C LYS A 157 -4.28 -12.69 8.12
N THR A 158 -3.58 -11.62 8.46
CA THR A 158 -3.42 -11.13 9.82
C THR A 158 -3.50 -9.61 9.84
N THR A 159 -4.31 -9.06 10.73
CA THR A 159 -4.42 -7.62 10.95
C THR A 159 -4.23 -7.33 12.43
N ILE A 160 -3.33 -6.43 12.77
CA ILE A 160 -2.98 -6.07 14.14
C ILE A 160 -3.13 -4.56 14.32
N THR A 161 -3.88 -4.16 15.33
CA THR A 161 -3.94 -2.76 15.75
C THR A 161 -2.85 -2.52 16.79
N SER A 162 -1.88 -1.68 16.46
CA SER A 162 -0.78 -1.31 17.35
C SER A 162 -1.15 -0.10 18.21
N GLU A 163 -0.55 0.00 19.37
CA GLU A 163 -0.76 1.13 20.29
C GLU A 163 0.17 2.32 19.98
N ASN A 164 1.30 2.05 19.32
CA ASN A 164 2.32 3.06 18.99
C ASN A 164 3.33 2.49 17.98
N ASP A 165 4.21 3.35 17.48
CA ASP A 165 5.22 3.01 16.47
C ASP A 165 6.24 1.95 16.96
N VAL A 166 6.56 1.95 18.26
CA VAL A 166 7.46 0.95 18.84
C VAL A 166 6.83 -0.44 18.74
N GLN A 167 5.56 -0.55 19.08
CA GLN A 167 4.83 -1.81 18.95
C GLN A 167 4.66 -2.21 17.48
N THR A 168 4.34 -1.26 16.58
CA THR A 168 4.30 -1.54 15.14
C THR A 168 5.61 -2.16 14.67
N ARG A 169 6.74 -1.52 14.99
CA ARG A 169 8.08 -2.01 14.64
C ARG A 169 8.33 -3.41 15.18
N ASP A 170 8.09 -3.63 16.47
CA ASP A 170 8.43 -4.89 17.14
C ASP A 170 7.58 -6.05 16.62
N VAL A 171 6.28 -5.81 16.39
CA VAL A 171 5.37 -6.77 15.76
C VAL A 171 5.85 -7.13 14.35
N VAL A 172 6.14 -6.13 13.52
CA VAL A 172 6.61 -6.35 12.14
C VAL A 172 7.92 -7.13 12.11
N LEU A 173 8.89 -6.75 12.94
CA LEU A 173 10.18 -7.46 13.00
C LEU A 173 10.03 -8.91 13.47
N ASN A 174 9.16 -9.16 14.46
CA ASN A 174 8.88 -10.52 14.92
C ASN A 174 8.28 -11.39 13.81
N HIS A 175 7.31 -10.87 13.07
CA HIS A 175 6.68 -11.60 11.97
C HIS A 175 7.63 -11.81 10.78
N ILE A 176 8.49 -10.84 10.46
CA ILE A 176 9.52 -11.01 9.44
C ILE A 176 10.49 -12.15 9.81
N ALA A 177 10.84 -12.24 11.10
CA ALA A 177 11.81 -13.22 11.57
C ALA A 177 11.26 -14.65 11.68
N ASN A 178 9.98 -14.80 11.97
CA ASN A 178 9.39 -16.08 12.38
C ASN A 178 8.33 -16.64 11.43
N GLU A 179 7.84 -15.83 10.46
CA GLU A 179 6.75 -16.22 9.58
C GLU A 179 7.03 -15.86 8.12
N ASP A 180 6.35 -16.54 7.21
CA ASP A 180 6.58 -16.39 5.76
C ASP A 180 5.53 -15.51 5.09
N TYR A 181 5.35 -14.27 5.60
CA TYR A 181 4.49 -13.30 4.94
C TYR A 181 5.08 -12.84 3.60
N THR A 182 4.22 -12.78 2.60
CA THR A 182 4.57 -12.31 1.25
C THR A 182 4.38 -10.79 1.12
N PHE A 183 3.37 -10.25 1.80
CA PHE A 183 3.05 -8.82 1.80
C PHE A 183 2.89 -8.35 3.25
N ILE A 184 3.61 -7.31 3.62
CA ILE A 184 3.48 -6.66 4.93
C ILE A 184 3.23 -5.17 4.72
N LEU A 185 2.14 -4.65 5.32
CA LEU A 185 1.87 -3.23 5.45
C LEU A 185 2.10 -2.83 6.91
N ALA A 186 2.99 -1.87 7.13
CA ALA A 186 3.30 -1.29 8.43
C ALA A 186 3.07 0.22 8.40
N ASP A 187 2.24 0.72 9.30
CA ASP A 187 1.94 2.14 9.42
C ASP A 187 2.50 2.73 10.70
N PHE A 188 3.22 3.84 10.56
CA PHE A 188 3.86 4.60 11.62
C PHE A 188 3.26 6.00 11.67
N SER A 189 2.56 6.32 12.74
CA SER A 189 1.78 7.56 12.90
C SER A 189 2.36 8.53 13.94
N GLY A 190 3.50 8.20 14.56
CA GLY A 190 4.08 8.97 15.66
C GLY A 190 4.74 10.30 15.27
N MET A 191 4.65 10.71 14.00
CA MET A 191 5.12 12.01 13.53
C MET A 191 4.04 13.10 13.54
N LEU A 192 2.82 12.76 13.95
CA LEU A 192 1.69 13.69 14.09
C LEU A 192 1.72 14.41 15.44
#